data_cbc43f2f887875ec0217475c1bf6e40f
#
_entry.id   cbc43f2f887875ec0217475c1bf6e40f
#
_cell.length_a   1.000
_cell.length_b   1.000
_cell.length_c   1.000
_cell.angle_alpha   90.00
_cell.angle_beta   90.00
_cell.angle_gamma   90.00
#
_symmetry.space_group_name_H-M   'P 1'
#
loop_
_entity.id
_entity.type
_entity.pdbx_description
1 polymer ?
#
loop_
_entity_poly.entity_id
_entity_poly.type
_entity_poly.pdbx_seq_one_letter_code
_entity_poly.pdbx_strand_id
1 'polypeptide(L)'
;GQSDLTIERELDASQALIDSLNEHGVDLGEITRNLESEGVVKFEDAYNSLLDTIGRKRAQYVDDLKDLAEPVRSAVKKAAEGVIVKRLFEHDPTFWTQDVNAFDEITNRLGWLGLPEKQFAFLPELTAFRKKVEGLGFTNAFVLGMGGSSLAPEVMSLTLTPQAGGIDLQIIDTTNPDEILARLEGVDLTKTLVIVSSKSGGTSETNAALQYFWKLYEDLGINDIGKHFVAITDPGTSLEVMAREKGFSQTFLAPADVGGRYSVFTTFGLVPGAVIGVDLQGLLEKAHMADLRS
;
A
#
# COMPACT_ATOMS: atom_id res chain seq x y z
N GLY A 1 19.28 -18.44 34.05
CA GLY A 1 19.05 -19.09 35.33
C GLY A 1 18.73 -20.56 35.09
N GLN A 2 19.25 -21.45 35.91
CA GLN A 2 18.86 -22.87 35.92
C GLN A 2 17.46 -22.97 36.53
N SER A 3 16.52 -23.65 35.87
CA SER A 3 15.20 -23.97 36.39
C SER A 3 15.26 -25.36 37.03
N ASP A 4 15.41 -25.40 38.33
CA ASP A 4 15.24 -26.62 39.12
C ASP A 4 13.79 -26.71 39.64
N LEU A 5 13.26 -27.94 39.71
CA LEU A 5 11.97 -28.20 40.36
C LEU A 5 12.15 -28.02 41.89
N THR A 6 11.88 -26.80 42.37
CA THR A 6 12.05 -26.46 43.79
C THR A 6 10.75 -26.37 44.59
N ILE A 7 9.60 -26.44 43.92
CA ILE A 7 8.29 -26.19 44.52
C ILE A 7 7.89 -27.24 45.58
N GLU A 8 8.45 -28.44 45.49
CA GLU A 8 8.20 -29.53 46.41
C GLU A 8 9.32 -29.72 47.46
N ARG A 9 10.33 -28.84 47.45
CA ARG A 9 11.44 -28.92 48.42
C ARG A 9 11.05 -28.22 49.71
N GLU A 10 11.40 -28.85 50.81
CA GLU A 10 11.27 -28.26 52.14
C GLU A 10 9.83 -27.84 52.55
N LEU A 11 8.80 -28.56 52.07
CA LEU A 11 7.41 -28.26 52.33
C LEU A 11 7.11 -28.21 53.87
N ASP A 12 7.65 -29.18 54.64
CA ASP A 12 7.46 -29.21 56.08
C ASP A 12 8.11 -28.01 56.80
N ALA A 13 9.29 -27.60 56.35
CA ALA A 13 9.96 -26.43 56.88
C ALA A 13 9.20 -25.12 56.53
N SER A 14 8.66 -25.05 55.32
CA SER A 14 7.85 -23.93 54.87
C SER A 14 6.53 -23.84 55.65
N GLN A 15 5.89 -24.99 55.95
CA GLN A 15 4.67 -25.04 56.76
C GLN A 15 4.97 -24.63 58.20
N ALA A 16 6.06 -25.10 58.78
CA ALA A 16 6.47 -24.71 60.13
C ALA A 16 6.75 -23.20 60.24
N LEU A 17 7.29 -22.58 59.17
CA LEU A 17 7.48 -21.14 59.14
C LEU A 17 6.14 -20.39 59.12
N ILE A 18 5.17 -20.87 58.34
CA ILE A 18 3.82 -20.29 58.25
C ILE A 18 3.13 -20.39 59.63
N ASP A 19 3.25 -21.53 60.28
CA ASP A 19 2.67 -21.74 61.62
C ASP A 19 3.32 -20.81 62.61
N SER A 20 4.63 -20.63 62.58
CA SER A 20 5.38 -19.70 63.45
C SER A 20 4.94 -18.23 63.22
N LEU A 21 4.60 -17.80 61.99
CA LEU A 21 4.07 -16.46 61.73
C LEU A 21 2.73 -16.24 62.45
N ASN A 22 1.85 -17.25 62.44
CA ASN A 22 0.58 -17.19 63.15
C ASN A 22 0.77 -17.08 64.70
N GLU A 23 1.76 -17.79 65.27
CA GLU A 23 2.10 -17.66 66.70
C GLU A 23 2.59 -16.25 67.06
N HIS A 24 3.18 -15.53 66.13
CA HIS A 24 3.63 -14.16 66.30
C HIS A 24 2.58 -13.10 65.90
N GLY A 25 1.33 -13.52 65.70
CA GLY A 25 0.21 -12.63 65.40
C GLY A 25 0.12 -12.15 63.95
N VAL A 26 0.80 -12.80 63.00
CA VAL A 26 0.73 -12.53 61.58
C VAL A 26 -0.21 -13.51 60.91
N ASP A 27 -1.44 -13.09 60.59
CA ASP A 27 -2.43 -13.89 59.88
C ASP A 27 -2.25 -13.70 58.37
N LEU A 28 -1.59 -14.67 57.72
CA LEU A 28 -1.36 -14.69 56.27
C LEU A 28 -2.67 -14.74 55.46
N GLY A 29 -3.71 -15.37 56.01
CA GLY A 29 -5.02 -15.41 55.40
C GLY A 29 -5.69 -14.03 55.35
N GLU A 30 -5.56 -13.24 56.40
CA GLU A 30 -6.03 -11.85 56.43
C GLU A 30 -5.22 -10.98 55.47
N ILE A 31 -3.89 -11.10 55.52
CA ILE A 31 -3.00 -10.36 54.59
C ILE A 31 -3.34 -10.65 53.14
N THR A 32 -3.53 -11.93 52.78
CA THR A 32 -3.84 -12.35 51.40
C THR A 32 -5.19 -11.78 50.94
N ARG A 33 -6.22 -11.85 51.80
CA ARG A 33 -7.53 -11.24 51.51
C ARG A 33 -7.43 -9.73 51.30
N ASN A 34 -6.65 -9.06 52.14
CA ASN A 34 -6.45 -7.61 52.01
C ASN A 34 -5.71 -7.27 50.72
N LEU A 35 -4.65 -8.00 50.34
CA LEU A 35 -3.91 -7.82 49.11
C LEU A 35 -4.79 -8.07 47.89
N GLU A 36 -5.66 -9.08 47.88
CA GLU A 36 -6.63 -9.34 46.84
C GLU A 36 -7.60 -8.18 46.68
N SER A 37 -8.22 -7.73 47.79
CA SER A 37 -9.15 -6.61 47.82
C SER A 37 -8.51 -5.31 47.32
N GLU A 38 -7.31 -4.98 47.81
CA GLU A 38 -6.54 -3.81 47.33
C GLU A 38 -6.15 -3.94 45.88
N GLY A 39 -5.81 -5.13 45.40
CA GLY A 39 -5.48 -5.42 44.01
C GLY A 39 -6.67 -5.11 43.12
N VAL A 40 -7.87 -5.59 43.42
CA VAL A 40 -9.10 -5.31 42.68
C VAL A 40 -9.36 -3.81 42.60
N VAL A 41 -9.31 -3.10 43.75
CA VAL A 41 -9.54 -1.65 43.77
C VAL A 41 -8.53 -0.90 42.90
N LYS A 42 -7.24 -1.25 42.97
CA LYS A 42 -6.20 -0.62 42.14
C LYS A 42 -6.43 -0.83 40.64
N PHE A 43 -6.92 -2.02 40.25
CA PHE A 43 -7.29 -2.27 38.82
C PHE A 43 -8.51 -1.47 38.41
N GLU A 44 -9.55 -1.38 39.26
CA GLU A 44 -10.73 -0.57 38.96
C GLU A 44 -10.38 0.92 38.86
N ASP A 45 -9.55 1.45 39.75
CA ASP A 45 -9.10 2.83 39.73
C ASP A 45 -8.27 3.14 38.46
N ALA A 46 -7.37 2.23 38.04
CA ALA A 46 -6.60 2.37 36.81
C ALA A 46 -7.50 2.37 35.56
N TYR A 47 -8.49 1.48 35.53
CA TYR A 47 -9.47 1.40 34.46
C TYR A 47 -10.33 2.67 34.35
N ASN A 48 -10.86 3.14 35.47
CA ASN A 48 -11.65 4.36 35.55
C ASN A 48 -10.83 5.60 35.15
N SER A 49 -9.57 5.68 35.58
CA SER A 49 -8.65 6.74 35.19
C SER A 49 -8.37 6.76 33.68
N LEU A 50 -8.29 5.57 33.06
CA LEU A 50 -8.16 5.44 31.61
C LEU A 50 -9.42 5.97 30.88
N LEU A 51 -10.61 5.56 31.32
CA LEU A 51 -11.88 6.03 30.76
C LEU A 51 -12.03 7.55 30.90
N ASP A 52 -11.69 8.13 32.06
CA ASP A 52 -11.72 9.57 32.28
C ASP A 52 -10.74 10.31 31.36
N THR A 53 -9.56 9.73 31.11
CA THR A 53 -8.56 10.29 30.20
C THR A 53 -9.07 10.30 28.77
N ILE A 54 -9.70 9.21 28.32
CA ILE A 54 -10.34 9.12 27.00
C ILE A 54 -11.47 10.14 26.90
N GLY A 55 -12.32 10.24 27.93
CA GLY A 55 -13.40 11.21 28.00
C GLY A 55 -12.93 12.66 27.88
N ARG A 56 -11.87 13.03 28.63
CA ARG A 56 -11.27 14.38 28.54
C ARG A 56 -10.68 14.67 27.18
N LYS A 57 -9.93 13.75 26.57
CA LYS A 57 -9.38 13.92 25.22
C LYS A 57 -10.49 14.10 24.20
N ARG A 58 -11.55 13.28 24.27
CA ARG A 58 -12.72 13.42 23.40
C ARG A 58 -13.39 14.78 23.56
N ALA A 59 -13.58 15.27 24.78
CA ALA A 59 -14.17 16.59 25.04
C ALA A 59 -13.30 17.70 24.45
N GLN A 60 -11.98 17.62 24.58
CA GLN A 60 -11.04 18.60 24.02
C GLN A 60 -11.15 18.65 22.47
N TYR A 61 -11.18 17.50 21.79
CA TYR A 61 -11.37 17.50 20.33
C TYR A 61 -12.72 18.08 19.88
N VAL A 62 -13.77 17.86 20.67
CA VAL A 62 -15.09 18.47 20.38
C VAL A 62 -15.06 19.97 20.57
N ASP A 63 -14.37 20.49 21.60
CA ASP A 63 -14.20 21.92 21.82
C ASP A 63 -13.37 22.58 20.69
N ASP A 64 -12.34 21.89 20.19
CA ASP A 64 -11.52 22.35 19.07
C ASP A 64 -12.35 22.51 17.77
N LEU A 65 -13.41 21.73 17.60
CA LEU A 65 -14.33 21.83 16.46
C LEU A 65 -15.26 23.06 16.52
N LYS A 66 -15.45 23.66 17.70
CA LYS A 66 -16.32 24.85 17.92
C LYS A 66 -17.68 24.68 17.22
N ASP A 67 -18.03 25.60 16.33
CA ASP A 67 -19.30 25.60 15.60
C ASP A 67 -19.49 24.37 14.67
N LEU A 68 -18.41 23.67 14.35
CA LEU A 68 -18.45 22.46 13.55
C LEU A 68 -18.76 21.20 14.39
N ALA A 69 -18.75 21.26 15.73
CA ALA A 69 -18.95 20.10 16.59
C ALA A 69 -20.28 19.38 16.34
N GLU A 70 -21.38 20.11 16.28
CA GLU A 70 -22.72 19.53 16.01
C GLU A 70 -22.89 19.04 14.57
N PRO A 71 -22.51 19.80 13.53
CA PRO A 71 -22.49 19.29 12.17
C PRO A 71 -21.69 17.98 12.01
N VAL A 72 -20.47 17.91 12.59
CA VAL A 72 -19.62 16.70 12.54
C VAL A 72 -20.30 15.54 13.27
N ARG A 73 -20.79 15.76 14.51
CA ARG A 73 -21.50 14.72 15.27
C ARG A 73 -22.71 14.16 14.53
N SER A 74 -23.51 15.03 13.93
CA SER A 74 -24.66 14.66 13.10
C SER A 74 -24.24 13.85 11.88
N ALA A 75 -23.17 14.28 11.20
CA ALA A 75 -22.63 13.56 10.04
C ALA A 75 -22.11 12.16 10.41
N VAL A 76 -21.34 12.05 11.49
CA VAL A 76 -20.83 10.75 12.00
C VAL A 76 -21.99 9.82 12.39
N LYS A 77 -23.01 10.34 13.08
CA LYS A 77 -24.19 9.57 13.44
C LYS A 77 -24.92 9.05 12.20
N LYS A 78 -25.19 9.92 11.21
CA LYS A 78 -25.80 9.54 9.94
C LYS A 78 -24.95 8.51 9.18
N ALA A 79 -23.64 8.67 9.21
CA ALA A 79 -22.70 7.73 8.60
C ALA A 79 -22.79 6.34 9.22
N ALA A 80 -22.84 6.27 10.55
CA ALA A 80 -22.98 5.00 11.28
C ALA A 80 -24.35 4.35 11.03
N GLU A 81 -25.44 5.12 11.10
CA GLU A 81 -26.80 4.63 10.82
C GLU A 81 -26.97 4.18 9.36
N GLY A 82 -26.34 4.87 8.42
CA GLY A 82 -26.37 4.56 7.00
C GLY A 82 -25.44 3.43 6.57
N VAL A 83 -24.67 2.81 7.50
CA VAL A 83 -23.69 1.74 7.22
C VAL A 83 -22.75 2.12 6.06
N ILE A 84 -22.30 3.39 6.03
CA ILE A 84 -21.62 4.00 4.88
C ILE A 84 -20.38 3.21 4.46
N VAL A 85 -19.54 2.77 5.40
CA VAL A 85 -18.32 2.01 5.10
C VAL A 85 -18.67 0.72 4.38
N LYS A 86 -19.66 -0.03 4.88
CA LYS A 86 -20.11 -1.27 4.24
C LYS A 86 -20.59 -1.01 2.82
N ARG A 87 -21.47 -0.02 2.62
CA ARG A 87 -22.00 0.35 1.29
C ARG A 87 -20.90 0.76 0.32
N LEU A 88 -19.88 1.47 0.81
CA LEU A 88 -18.72 1.86 0.02
C LEU A 88 -17.97 0.62 -0.50
N PHE A 89 -17.62 -0.31 0.38
CA PHE A 89 -16.92 -1.54 -0.01
C PHE A 89 -17.79 -2.51 -0.82
N GLU A 90 -19.10 -2.42 -0.73
CA GLU A 90 -20.06 -3.15 -1.59
C GLU A 90 -20.26 -2.46 -2.95
N HIS A 91 -19.54 -1.36 -3.23
CA HIS A 91 -19.64 -0.56 -4.46
C HIS A 91 -21.07 -0.05 -4.73
N ASP A 92 -21.84 0.27 -3.67
CA ASP A 92 -23.21 0.72 -3.77
C ASP A 92 -23.29 2.14 -4.37
N PRO A 93 -23.69 2.32 -5.64
CA PRO A 93 -23.74 3.64 -6.27
C PRO A 93 -24.81 4.56 -5.68
N THR A 94 -25.82 3.99 -5.00
CA THR A 94 -26.90 4.77 -4.37
C THR A 94 -26.41 5.61 -3.19
N PHE A 95 -25.17 5.39 -2.76
CA PHE A 95 -24.49 6.24 -1.78
C PHE A 95 -24.26 7.68 -2.29
N TRP A 96 -24.00 7.83 -3.60
CA TRP A 96 -23.70 9.15 -4.22
C TRP A 96 -24.90 9.78 -4.90
N THR A 97 -25.77 8.98 -5.52
CA THR A 97 -26.91 9.50 -6.31
C THR A 97 -28.07 8.53 -6.31
N GLN A 98 -29.25 9.04 -6.66
CA GLN A 98 -30.44 8.24 -6.97
C GLN A 98 -30.68 8.12 -8.49
N ASP A 99 -29.85 8.77 -9.31
CA ASP A 99 -29.94 8.68 -10.77
C ASP A 99 -29.31 7.35 -11.23
N VAL A 100 -30.18 6.43 -11.66
CA VAL A 100 -29.80 5.09 -12.13
C VAL A 100 -28.87 5.14 -13.37
N ASN A 101 -28.93 6.21 -14.16
CA ASN A 101 -28.07 6.34 -15.34
C ASN A 101 -26.59 6.62 -14.97
N ALA A 102 -26.33 7.07 -13.75
CA ALA A 102 -24.98 7.31 -13.25
C ALA A 102 -24.36 6.09 -12.54
N PHE A 103 -25.13 5.02 -12.29
CA PHE A 103 -24.68 3.91 -11.46
C PHE A 103 -23.48 3.17 -12.06
N ASP A 104 -23.52 2.87 -13.35
CA ASP A 104 -22.42 2.16 -14.03
C ASP A 104 -21.14 2.97 -14.00
N GLU A 105 -21.21 4.29 -14.24
CA GLU A 105 -20.05 5.19 -14.20
C GLU A 105 -19.46 5.25 -12.79
N ILE A 106 -20.29 5.33 -11.75
CA ILE A 106 -19.84 5.35 -10.35
C ILE A 106 -19.19 4.02 -9.99
N THR A 107 -19.87 2.91 -10.24
CA THR A 107 -19.36 1.56 -9.92
C THR A 107 -18.04 1.29 -10.62
N ASN A 108 -17.89 1.74 -11.89
CA ASN A 108 -16.68 1.61 -12.69
C ASN A 108 -15.52 2.53 -12.22
N ARG A 109 -15.69 3.25 -11.11
CA ARG A 109 -14.65 4.09 -10.48
C ARG A 109 -14.23 3.59 -9.10
N LEU A 110 -14.81 2.49 -8.64
CA LEU A 110 -14.63 1.99 -7.26
C LEU A 110 -13.70 0.76 -7.17
N GLY A 111 -13.10 0.32 -8.28
CA GLY A 111 -12.21 -0.84 -8.33
C GLY A 111 -10.97 -0.75 -7.44
N TRP A 112 -10.64 0.46 -6.93
CA TRP A 112 -9.54 0.67 -6.00
C TRP A 112 -9.83 0.13 -4.59
N LEU A 113 -11.10 -0.07 -4.23
CA LEU A 113 -11.53 -0.63 -2.94
C LEU A 113 -11.15 -2.12 -2.87
N GLY A 114 -10.46 -2.51 -1.82
CA GLY A 114 -9.95 -3.87 -1.63
C GLY A 114 -8.90 -4.29 -2.68
N LEU A 115 -8.32 -3.33 -3.41
CA LEU A 115 -7.33 -3.59 -4.45
C LEU A 115 -6.06 -4.27 -3.92
N PRO A 116 -5.48 -3.89 -2.76
CA PRO A 116 -4.27 -4.54 -2.24
C PRO A 116 -4.44 -6.05 -2.08
N GLU A 117 -5.58 -6.53 -1.56
CA GLU A 117 -5.85 -7.97 -1.40
C GLU A 117 -5.84 -8.71 -2.75
N LYS A 118 -6.49 -8.14 -3.76
CA LYS A 118 -6.58 -8.74 -5.10
C LYS A 118 -5.20 -8.86 -5.78
N GLN A 119 -4.26 -7.99 -5.44
CA GLN A 119 -2.95 -7.94 -6.10
C GLN A 119 -1.94 -8.98 -5.59
N PHE A 120 -2.20 -9.67 -4.49
CA PHE A 120 -1.35 -10.79 -4.08
C PHE A 120 -1.26 -11.87 -5.16
N ALA A 121 -2.34 -12.10 -5.91
CA ALA A 121 -2.36 -13.04 -7.02
C ALA A 121 -1.41 -12.66 -8.17
N PHE A 122 -1.05 -11.39 -8.28
CA PHE A 122 -0.18 -10.85 -9.33
C PHE A 122 1.32 -10.92 -8.98
N LEU A 123 1.68 -11.07 -7.71
CA LEU A 123 3.08 -11.11 -7.26
C LEU A 123 3.97 -12.14 -7.98
N PRO A 124 3.52 -13.38 -8.29
CA PRO A 124 4.34 -14.33 -9.04
C PRO A 124 4.73 -13.83 -10.42
N GLU A 125 3.82 -13.15 -11.13
CA GLU A 125 4.09 -12.58 -12.47
C GLU A 125 5.10 -11.43 -12.36
N LEU A 126 4.94 -10.55 -11.38
CA LEU A 126 5.88 -9.45 -11.11
C LEU A 126 7.28 -9.96 -10.78
N THR A 127 7.36 -11.02 -9.97
CA THR A 127 8.63 -11.66 -9.61
C THR A 127 9.31 -12.29 -10.83
N ALA A 128 8.53 -12.95 -11.69
CA ALA A 128 9.05 -13.51 -12.93
C ALA A 128 9.54 -12.42 -13.91
N PHE A 129 8.77 -11.33 -14.01
CA PHE A 129 9.13 -10.18 -14.83
C PHE A 129 10.44 -9.52 -14.35
N ARG A 130 10.57 -9.29 -13.04
CA ARG A 130 11.81 -8.75 -12.46
C ARG A 130 13.02 -9.62 -12.80
N LYS A 131 12.93 -10.93 -12.59
CA LYS A 131 14.00 -11.87 -12.95
C LYS A 131 14.34 -11.84 -14.44
N LYS A 132 13.34 -11.67 -15.31
CA LYS A 132 13.56 -11.49 -16.75
C LYS A 132 14.34 -10.22 -17.05
N VAL A 133 13.99 -9.09 -16.42
CA VAL A 133 14.68 -7.80 -16.56
C VAL A 133 16.14 -7.91 -16.09
N GLU A 134 16.38 -8.51 -14.93
CA GLU A 134 17.73 -8.79 -14.41
C GLU A 134 18.54 -9.69 -15.38
N GLY A 135 17.92 -10.76 -15.88
CA GLY A 135 18.57 -11.70 -16.79
C GLY A 135 18.92 -11.13 -18.18
N LEU A 136 18.21 -10.07 -18.60
CA LEU A 136 18.53 -9.33 -19.82
C LEU A 136 19.64 -8.29 -19.62
N GLY A 137 20.08 -8.07 -18.39
CA GLY A 137 21.21 -7.18 -18.06
C GLY A 137 20.84 -5.69 -18.13
N PHE A 138 19.55 -5.35 -18.03
CA PHE A 138 19.14 -3.95 -17.93
C PHE A 138 19.65 -3.34 -16.60
N THR A 139 20.14 -2.11 -16.70
CA THR A 139 20.63 -1.33 -15.55
C THR A 139 19.85 -0.06 -15.31
N ASN A 140 19.07 0.37 -16.32
CA ASN A 140 18.24 1.57 -16.25
C ASN A 140 16.84 1.26 -16.76
N ALA A 141 15.87 2.04 -16.34
CA ALA A 141 14.52 2.04 -16.90
C ALA A 141 14.00 3.48 -17.04
N PHE A 142 13.21 3.71 -18.09
CA PHE A 142 12.38 4.89 -18.23
C PHE A 142 10.90 4.52 -18.15
N VAL A 143 10.12 5.30 -17.41
CA VAL A 143 8.65 5.27 -17.50
C VAL A 143 8.22 6.45 -18.36
N LEU A 144 7.63 6.17 -19.49
CA LEU A 144 6.99 7.16 -20.36
C LEU A 144 5.51 7.22 -19.98
N GLY A 145 5.10 8.23 -19.21
CA GLY A 145 3.72 8.29 -18.73
C GLY A 145 3.40 9.65 -18.12
N MET A 146 2.10 9.95 -18.05
CA MET A 146 1.59 11.22 -17.55
C MET A 146 0.71 11.01 -16.33
N GLY A 147 0.82 11.87 -15.33
CA GLY A 147 -0.03 11.90 -14.14
C GLY A 147 -0.09 10.56 -13.39
N GLY A 148 -1.25 9.91 -13.29
CA GLY A 148 -1.42 8.63 -12.59
C GLY A 148 -0.57 7.48 -13.14
N SER A 149 -0.07 7.60 -14.37
CA SER A 149 0.77 6.58 -15.00
C SER A 149 2.27 6.72 -14.65
N SER A 150 2.69 7.83 -14.05
CA SER A 150 4.08 8.14 -13.71
C SER A 150 4.28 8.42 -12.22
N LEU A 151 3.30 9.02 -11.55
CA LEU A 151 3.44 9.54 -10.18
C LEU A 151 3.79 8.45 -9.15
N ALA A 152 3.10 7.29 -9.19
CA ALA A 152 3.38 6.23 -8.22
C ALA A 152 4.78 5.63 -8.38
N PRO A 153 5.26 5.31 -9.61
CA PRO A 153 6.64 4.92 -9.84
C PRO A 153 7.68 5.93 -9.33
N GLU A 154 7.45 7.22 -9.57
CA GLU A 154 8.35 8.27 -9.09
C GLU A 154 8.42 8.31 -7.56
N VAL A 155 7.27 8.35 -6.90
CA VAL A 155 7.22 8.34 -5.42
C VAL A 155 7.90 7.11 -4.85
N MET A 156 7.66 5.93 -5.42
CA MET A 156 8.32 4.70 -4.97
C MET A 156 9.84 4.77 -5.13
N SER A 157 10.34 5.26 -6.27
CA SER A 157 11.79 5.36 -6.53
C SER A 157 12.49 6.33 -5.59
N LEU A 158 11.80 7.40 -5.17
CA LEU A 158 12.36 8.44 -4.28
C LEU A 158 12.23 8.12 -2.79
N THR A 159 11.28 7.26 -2.39
CA THR A 159 10.93 7.08 -0.98
C THR A 159 11.16 5.67 -0.44
N LEU A 160 11.15 4.65 -1.28
CA LEU A 160 11.31 3.27 -0.85
C LEU A 160 12.73 2.77 -1.12
N THR A 161 13.27 2.01 -0.16
CA THR A 161 14.60 1.40 -0.31
C THR A 161 14.52 0.21 -1.25
N PRO A 162 15.27 0.20 -2.37
CA PRO A 162 15.30 -0.94 -3.27
C PRO A 162 15.94 -2.17 -2.61
N GLN A 163 15.41 -3.35 -2.93
CA GLN A 163 16.10 -4.61 -2.67
C GLN A 163 17.24 -4.81 -3.70
N ALA A 164 18.18 -5.71 -3.41
CA ALA A 164 19.24 -6.06 -4.35
C ALA A 164 18.68 -6.49 -5.72
N GLY A 165 19.32 -6.05 -6.79
CA GLY A 165 18.90 -6.34 -8.19
C GLY A 165 17.85 -5.37 -8.76
N GLY A 166 17.45 -4.33 -8.04
CA GLY A 166 16.68 -3.21 -8.60
C GLY A 166 17.54 -2.37 -9.54
N ILE A 167 16.92 -1.81 -10.58
CA ILE A 167 17.61 -0.95 -11.56
C ILE A 167 17.17 0.50 -11.36
N ASP A 168 17.98 1.44 -11.87
CA ASP A 168 17.67 2.86 -11.79
C ASP A 168 16.46 3.22 -12.64
N LEU A 169 15.53 4.01 -12.09
CA LEU A 169 14.30 4.40 -12.76
C LEU A 169 14.22 5.90 -12.90
N GLN A 170 13.99 6.35 -14.11
CA GLN A 170 13.69 7.75 -14.44
C GLN A 170 12.30 7.88 -15.05
N ILE A 171 11.67 9.00 -14.80
CA ILE A 171 10.32 9.31 -15.31
C ILE A 171 10.43 10.31 -16.45
N ILE A 172 9.72 10.06 -17.56
CA ILE A 172 9.53 11.00 -18.64
C ILE A 172 8.04 11.35 -18.69
N ASP A 173 7.67 12.42 -18.01
CA ASP A 173 6.33 12.98 -17.94
C ASP A 173 6.28 14.41 -18.49
N THR A 174 7.21 14.72 -19.35
CA THR A 174 7.37 16.03 -20.01
C THR A 174 7.48 15.87 -21.53
N THR A 175 7.14 16.92 -22.26
CA THR A 175 7.41 17.07 -23.69
C THR A 175 8.51 18.09 -23.98
N ASN A 176 9.16 18.61 -22.93
CA ASN A 176 10.28 19.53 -23.07
C ASN A 176 11.52 18.78 -23.58
N PRO A 177 12.04 19.11 -24.80
CA PRO A 177 13.18 18.41 -25.37
C PRO A 177 14.45 18.49 -24.51
N ASP A 178 14.73 19.65 -23.92
CA ASP A 178 15.93 19.86 -23.13
C ASP A 178 15.94 18.98 -21.87
N GLU A 179 14.78 18.82 -21.24
CA GLU A 179 14.63 17.95 -20.07
C GLU A 179 14.80 16.48 -20.46
N ILE A 180 14.20 16.05 -21.57
CA ILE A 180 14.35 14.67 -22.06
C ILE A 180 15.81 14.38 -22.39
N LEU A 181 16.50 15.30 -23.08
CA LEU A 181 17.92 15.15 -23.40
C LEU A 181 18.80 15.08 -22.15
N ALA A 182 18.51 15.93 -21.15
CA ALA A 182 19.25 15.90 -19.89
C ALA A 182 19.09 14.56 -19.15
N ARG A 183 17.90 13.94 -19.19
CA ARG A 183 17.66 12.61 -18.58
C ARG A 183 18.30 11.47 -19.37
N LEU A 184 18.58 11.66 -20.64
CA LEU A 184 19.29 10.68 -21.50
C LEU A 184 20.82 10.79 -21.41
N GLU A 185 21.34 11.87 -20.85
CA GLU A 185 22.79 12.11 -20.78
C GLU A 185 23.48 11.01 -19.96
N GLY A 186 24.44 10.33 -20.59
CA GLY A 186 25.20 9.25 -19.95
C GLY A 186 24.46 7.92 -19.82
N VAL A 187 23.24 7.79 -20.30
CA VAL A 187 22.44 6.54 -20.23
C VAL A 187 22.79 5.62 -21.40
N ASP A 188 23.14 4.37 -21.08
CA ASP A 188 23.33 3.30 -22.07
C ASP A 188 21.98 2.70 -22.47
N LEU A 189 21.41 3.17 -23.60
CA LEU A 189 20.11 2.68 -24.10
C LEU A 189 20.13 1.19 -24.42
N THR A 190 21.28 0.57 -24.71
CA THR A 190 21.37 -0.88 -24.95
C THR A 190 21.10 -1.71 -23.69
N LYS A 191 21.20 -1.08 -22.51
CA LYS A 191 20.93 -1.65 -21.19
C LYS A 191 19.73 -0.99 -20.50
N THR A 192 18.84 -0.40 -21.27
CA THR A 192 17.71 0.36 -20.75
C THR A 192 16.39 -0.29 -21.14
N LEU A 193 15.50 -0.42 -20.16
CA LEU A 193 14.11 -0.83 -20.33
C LEU A 193 13.23 0.42 -20.45
N VAL A 194 12.30 0.44 -21.40
CA VAL A 194 11.32 1.52 -21.59
C VAL A 194 9.92 1.01 -21.25
N ILE A 195 9.32 1.56 -20.23
CA ILE A 195 7.96 1.22 -19.76
C ILE A 195 7.01 2.30 -20.28
N VAL A 196 6.23 1.97 -21.30
CA VAL A 196 5.22 2.86 -21.87
C VAL A 196 3.93 2.71 -21.06
N SER A 197 3.57 3.75 -20.33
CA SER A 197 2.52 3.72 -19.31
C SER A 197 1.41 4.69 -19.66
N SER A 198 0.27 4.19 -20.14
CA SER A 198 -0.90 5.01 -20.49
C SER A 198 -2.20 4.24 -20.31
N LYS A 199 -3.06 4.70 -19.38
CA LYS A 199 -4.36 4.05 -19.11
C LYS A 199 -5.25 3.99 -20.35
N SER A 200 -5.44 5.11 -21.03
CA SER A 200 -6.28 5.20 -22.25
C SER A 200 -5.58 4.67 -23.50
N GLY A 201 -4.25 4.50 -23.46
CA GLY A 201 -3.43 4.18 -24.62
C GLY A 201 -3.31 5.30 -25.66
N GLY A 202 -4.04 6.40 -25.47
CA GLY A 202 -4.16 7.50 -26.46
C GLY A 202 -3.53 8.83 -26.00
N THR A 203 -2.82 8.87 -24.86
CA THR A 203 -2.21 10.10 -24.34
C THR A 203 -1.14 10.62 -25.32
N SER A 204 -1.34 11.83 -25.82
CA SER A 204 -0.49 12.41 -26.90
C SER A 204 0.98 12.52 -26.50
N GLU A 205 1.24 12.95 -25.27
CA GLU A 205 2.58 13.12 -24.72
C GLU A 205 3.30 11.78 -24.59
N THR A 206 2.62 10.77 -24.06
CA THR A 206 3.18 9.41 -23.94
C THR A 206 3.48 8.82 -25.32
N ASN A 207 2.59 9.03 -26.30
CA ASN A 207 2.78 8.55 -27.66
C ASN A 207 3.95 9.28 -28.36
N ALA A 208 4.09 10.58 -28.15
CA ALA A 208 5.22 11.35 -28.68
C ALA A 208 6.55 10.86 -28.08
N ALA A 209 6.60 10.67 -26.76
CA ALA A 209 7.77 10.10 -26.09
C ALA A 209 8.10 8.68 -26.60
N LEU A 210 7.07 7.82 -26.76
CA LEU A 210 7.27 6.48 -27.31
C LEU A 210 7.88 6.52 -28.73
N GLN A 211 7.37 7.38 -29.60
CA GLN A 211 7.91 7.51 -30.96
C GLN A 211 9.35 8.01 -30.94
N TYR A 212 9.67 8.98 -30.08
CA TYR A 212 11.01 9.50 -29.93
C TYR A 212 11.98 8.42 -29.43
N PHE A 213 11.63 7.71 -28.34
CA PHE A 213 12.47 6.63 -27.82
C PHE A 213 12.62 5.50 -28.85
N TRP A 214 11.55 5.11 -29.53
CA TRP A 214 11.62 4.09 -30.57
C TRP A 214 12.62 4.48 -31.65
N LYS A 215 12.59 5.75 -32.10
CA LYS A 215 13.51 6.27 -33.11
C LYS A 215 14.97 6.25 -32.60
N LEU A 216 15.23 6.56 -31.34
CA LEU A 216 16.58 6.44 -30.78
C LEU A 216 17.13 5.01 -30.86
N TYR A 217 16.32 4.00 -30.63
CA TYR A 217 16.74 2.60 -30.76
C TYR A 217 16.95 2.18 -32.22
N GLU A 218 16.16 2.71 -33.17
CA GLU A 218 16.40 2.53 -34.61
C GLU A 218 17.75 3.14 -35.01
N ASP A 219 18.03 4.35 -34.56
CA ASP A 219 19.28 5.06 -34.87
C ASP A 219 20.52 4.39 -34.27
N LEU A 220 20.36 3.67 -33.19
CA LEU A 220 21.40 2.81 -32.60
C LEU A 220 21.58 1.48 -33.36
N GLY A 221 20.73 1.17 -34.30
CA GLY A 221 20.77 -0.08 -35.09
C GLY A 221 20.42 -1.32 -34.32
N ILE A 222 19.59 -1.20 -33.27
CA ILE A 222 19.12 -2.34 -32.45
C ILE A 222 18.07 -3.13 -33.25
N ASN A 223 18.32 -4.41 -33.51
CA ASN A 223 17.46 -5.25 -34.34
C ASN A 223 16.13 -5.63 -33.64
N ASP A 224 16.14 -5.90 -32.33
CA ASP A 224 15.00 -6.39 -31.59
C ASP A 224 14.47 -5.31 -30.61
N ILE A 225 14.14 -4.14 -31.15
CA ILE A 225 13.76 -2.96 -30.35
C ILE A 225 12.66 -3.28 -29.33
N GLY A 226 11.65 -4.05 -29.75
CA GLY A 226 10.52 -4.42 -28.88
C GLY A 226 10.93 -5.13 -27.59
N LYS A 227 12.10 -5.78 -27.52
CA LYS A 227 12.61 -6.42 -26.30
C LYS A 227 12.97 -5.42 -25.20
N HIS A 228 13.23 -4.18 -25.56
CA HIS A 228 13.51 -3.09 -24.64
C HIS A 228 12.24 -2.38 -24.16
N PHE A 229 11.06 -2.73 -24.71
CA PHE A 229 9.83 -2.04 -24.42
C PHE A 229 8.81 -2.93 -23.71
N VAL A 230 8.09 -2.33 -22.76
CA VAL A 230 6.98 -2.91 -22.03
C VAL A 230 5.83 -1.92 -22.06
N ALA A 231 4.61 -2.40 -22.19
CA ALA A 231 3.41 -1.56 -22.13
C ALA A 231 2.64 -1.81 -20.82
N ILE A 232 2.09 -0.73 -20.26
CA ILE A 232 1.10 -0.77 -19.17
C ILE A 232 -0.09 0.03 -19.64
N THR A 233 -1.26 -0.60 -19.74
CA THR A 233 -2.47 0.05 -20.28
C THR A 233 -3.73 -0.69 -19.86
N ASP A 234 -4.91 -0.09 -20.11
CA ASP A 234 -6.18 -0.80 -19.97
C ASP A 234 -6.40 -1.76 -21.14
N PRO A 235 -7.24 -2.79 -20.97
CA PRO A 235 -7.60 -3.71 -22.04
C PRO A 235 -8.26 -3.00 -23.23
N GLY A 236 -7.94 -3.43 -24.46
CA GLY A 236 -8.57 -2.95 -25.71
C GLY A 236 -8.07 -1.60 -26.19
N THR A 237 -7.02 -1.05 -25.62
CA THR A 237 -6.48 0.26 -26.01
C THR A 237 -5.59 0.18 -27.25
N SER A 238 -5.37 1.35 -27.89
CA SER A 238 -4.43 1.47 -29.01
C SER A 238 -2.99 1.11 -28.63
N LEU A 239 -2.59 1.36 -27.38
CA LEU A 239 -1.27 0.99 -26.90
C LEU A 239 -1.10 -0.54 -26.79
N GLU A 240 -2.12 -1.27 -26.36
CA GLU A 240 -2.10 -2.73 -26.35
C GLU A 240 -1.89 -3.31 -27.76
N VAL A 241 -2.64 -2.77 -28.73
CA VAL A 241 -2.50 -3.17 -30.15
C VAL A 241 -1.09 -2.88 -30.66
N MET A 242 -0.61 -1.66 -30.45
CA MET A 242 0.72 -1.20 -30.89
C MET A 242 1.85 -2.04 -30.26
N ALA A 243 1.75 -2.33 -28.97
CA ALA A 243 2.73 -3.14 -28.25
C ALA A 243 2.85 -4.54 -28.86
N ARG A 244 1.72 -5.15 -29.22
CA ARG A 244 1.70 -6.45 -29.91
C ARG A 244 2.32 -6.36 -31.30
N GLU A 245 1.95 -5.34 -32.11
CA GLU A 245 2.45 -5.17 -33.46
C GLU A 245 3.95 -4.87 -33.52
N LYS A 246 4.45 -4.09 -32.55
CA LYS A 246 5.87 -3.74 -32.43
C LYS A 246 6.70 -4.78 -31.67
N GLY A 247 6.08 -5.88 -31.21
CA GLY A 247 6.77 -6.97 -30.53
C GLY A 247 7.34 -6.58 -29.16
N PHE A 248 6.62 -5.78 -28.38
CA PHE A 248 7.04 -5.44 -27.02
C PHE A 248 7.27 -6.69 -26.17
N SER A 249 8.24 -6.60 -25.29
CA SER A 249 8.69 -7.71 -24.42
C SER A 249 7.56 -8.26 -23.54
N GLN A 250 6.65 -7.40 -23.10
CA GLN A 250 5.45 -7.74 -22.33
C GLN A 250 4.44 -6.59 -22.33
N THR A 251 3.16 -6.93 -22.19
CA THR A 251 2.08 -5.96 -21.96
C THR A 251 1.36 -6.34 -20.70
N PHE A 252 1.27 -5.40 -19.75
CA PHE A 252 0.53 -5.53 -18.51
C PHE A 252 -0.78 -4.77 -18.61
N LEU A 253 -1.89 -5.50 -18.41
CA LEU A 253 -3.22 -4.91 -18.45
C LEU A 253 -3.63 -4.48 -17.03
N ALA A 254 -4.14 -3.25 -16.92
CA ALA A 254 -4.65 -2.71 -15.67
C ALA A 254 -6.16 -2.93 -15.53
N PRO A 255 -6.70 -2.98 -14.30
CA PRO A 255 -8.14 -2.96 -14.08
C PRO A 255 -8.77 -1.66 -14.61
N ALA A 256 -9.76 -1.77 -15.49
CA ALA A 256 -10.40 -0.62 -16.12
C ALA A 256 -11.20 0.25 -15.13
N ASP A 257 -11.68 -0.36 -14.04
CA ASP A 257 -12.48 0.24 -12.98
C ASP A 257 -11.69 1.02 -11.92
N VAL A 258 -10.36 1.15 -12.09
CA VAL A 258 -9.48 1.92 -11.20
C VAL A 258 -9.07 3.23 -11.87
N GLY A 259 -9.45 4.36 -11.29
CA GLY A 259 -9.04 5.68 -11.76
C GLY A 259 -7.53 5.91 -11.61
N GLY A 260 -6.93 6.74 -12.51
CA GLY A 260 -5.49 7.00 -12.52
C GLY A 260 -4.90 7.45 -11.17
N ARG A 261 -5.64 8.27 -10.39
CA ARG A 261 -5.20 8.74 -9.07
C ARG A 261 -5.12 7.65 -8.00
N TYR A 262 -5.77 6.51 -8.23
CA TYR A 262 -5.84 5.37 -7.30
C TYR A 262 -5.07 4.14 -7.80
N SER A 263 -4.26 4.32 -8.86
CA SER A 263 -3.63 3.22 -9.62
C SER A 263 -2.34 2.66 -9.02
N VAL A 264 -1.89 3.16 -7.86
CA VAL A 264 -0.62 2.73 -7.24
C VAL A 264 -0.51 1.22 -7.02
N PHE A 265 -1.61 0.57 -6.62
CA PHE A 265 -1.69 -0.89 -6.44
C PHE A 265 -2.20 -1.63 -7.69
N THR A 266 -2.21 -1.00 -8.86
CA THR A 266 -2.40 -1.67 -10.14
C THR A 266 -1.06 -1.93 -10.82
N THR A 267 -1.09 -2.47 -12.04
CA THR A 267 0.10 -2.63 -12.88
C THR A 267 0.88 -1.32 -13.07
N PHE A 268 0.20 -0.15 -13.00
CA PHE A 268 0.84 1.18 -13.14
C PHE A 268 1.87 1.48 -12.06
N GLY A 269 1.65 1.03 -10.83
CA GLY A 269 2.65 1.17 -9.74
C GLY A 269 3.46 -0.10 -9.52
N LEU A 270 2.81 -1.28 -9.56
CA LEU A 270 3.46 -2.54 -9.18
C LEU A 270 4.51 -3.01 -10.18
N VAL A 271 4.32 -2.80 -11.49
CA VAL A 271 5.30 -3.21 -12.51
C VAL A 271 6.59 -2.39 -12.42
N PRO A 272 6.56 -1.04 -12.43
CA PRO A 272 7.75 -0.25 -12.17
C PRO A 272 8.35 -0.53 -10.78
N GLY A 273 7.51 -0.71 -9.75
CA GLY A 273 7.94 -1.10 -8.40
C GLY A 273 8.74 -2.40 -8.38
N ALA A 274 8.34 -3.41 -9.16
CA ALA A 274 9.11 -4.64 -9.32
C ALA A 274 10.48 -4.38 -9.96
N VAL A 275 10.53 -3.54 -10.99
CA VAL A 275 11.74 -3.19 -11.74
C VAL A 275 12.77 -2.49 -10.83
N ILE A 276 12.34 -1.52 -10.02
CA ILE A 276 13.24 -0.82 -9.08
C ILE A 276 13.56 -1.65 -7.83
N GLY A 277 12.95 -2.80 -7.65
CA GLY A 277 13.25 -3.68 -6.53
C GLY A 277 12.52 -3.36 -5.23
N VAL A 278 11.34 -2.76 -5.28
CA VAL A 278 10.49 -2.56 -4.09
C VAL A 278 10.06 -3.91 -3.52
N ASP A 279 10.02 -4.03 -2.19
CA ASP A 279 9.35 -5.14 -1.50
C ASP A 279 7.83 -5.04 -1.67
N LEU A 280 7.34 -5.51 -2.82
CA LEU A 280 5.93 -5.43 -3.17
C LEU A 280 5.05 -6.29 -2.27
N GLN A 281 5.55 -7.43 -1.79
CA GLN A 281 4.81 -8.24 -0.85
C GLN A 281 4.59 -7.49 0.47
N GLY A 282 5.64 -7.00 1.08
CA GLY A 282 5.54 -6.22 2.32
C GLY A 282 4.72 -4.92 2.15
N LEU A 283 4.78 -4.30 0.97
CA LEU A 283 3.96 -3.14 0.65
C LEU A 283 2.46 -3.49 0.60
N LEU A 284 2.08 -4.57 -0.10
CA LEU A 284 0.70 -5.04 -0.20
C LEU A 284 0.16 -5.54 1.14
N GLU A 285 0.99 -6.23 1.94
CA GLU A 285 0.61 -6.67 3.29
C GLU A 285 0.25 -5.48 4.19
N LYS A 286 1.08 -4.43 4.18
CA LYS A 286 0.81 -3.21 4.96
C LYS A 286 -0.44 -2.48 4.47
N ALA A 287 -0.64 -2.40 3.16
CA ALA A 287 -1.82 -1.78 2.57
C ALA A 287 -3.10 -2.56 2.90
N HIS A 288 -3.07 -3.90 2.77
CA HIS A 288 -4.20 -4.76 3.14
C HIS A 288 -4.52 -4.66 4.64
N MET A 289 -3.50 -4.63 5.51
CA MET A 289 -3.71 -4.40 6.95
C MET A 289 -4.32 -3.03 7.26
N ALA A 290 -4.07 -2.02 6.45
CA ALA A 290 -4.72 -0.71 6.57
C ALA A 290 -6.20 -0.79 6.16
N ASP A 291 -6.52 -1.47 5.05
CA ASP A 291 -7.90 -1.72 4.61
C ASP A 291 -8.74 -2.43 5.69
N LEU A 292 -8.17 -3.44 6.36
CA LEU A 292 -8.86 -4.19 7.42
C LEU A 292 -9.15 -3.35 8.69
N ARG A 293 -8.47 -2.20 8.86
CA ARG A 293 -8.66 -1.29 10.01
C ARG A 293 -9.60 -0.13 9.71
N SER A 294 -10.02 0.02 8.45
CA SER A 294 -10.94 1.08 8.01
C SER A 294 -12.38 0.68 8.21
#